data_fa2aa69b3aa19a525dc2cf31e2436d6b
#
_entry.id   fa2aa69b3aa19a525dc2cf31e2436d6b
#
_cell.length_a   1.000
_cell.length_b   1.000
_cell.length_c   1.000
_cell.angle_alpha   90.00
_cell.angle_beta   90.00
_cell.angle_gamma   90.00
#
_symmetry.space_group_name_H-M   'P 1'
#
loop_
_entity.id
_entity.type
_entity.pdbx_description
1 polymer ?
#
loop_
_entity_poly.entity_id
_entity_poly.type
_entity_poly.pdbx_seq_one_letter_code
_entity_poly.pdbx_strand_id
1 'polypeptide(L)'
;MMDNLDMNRIPEHIAIIMDGNGRWATERGKERSYGHQAGVDTVRRITSECIRLGVKYLTLYTFSTENWNRPADEVAALMGLVLTSLEDEIFMKNNVRFRVIGDLKRLPQQVQDKLQETMDHTAKNDAMTMVVALSYSSRWEILNATKKMVKEALESGSTYEQIEDKLTEENFEKHLETSFMPDPELLIRTGGELRISNYLLWQIAYSELYFCDTFWPDFNEEDLHKAIASYQNRQRRFGKTEAQVEEEEK
;
A
#
# COMPACT_ATOMS: atom_id res chain seq x y z
N MET A 1 -2.63 -17.56 -20.00
CA MET A 1 -2.98 -18.00 -18.63
C MET A 1 -3.95 -17.05 -17.91
N MET A 2 -4.68 -16.21 -18.66
CA MET A 2 -5.81 -15.42 -18.12
C MET A 2 -7.07 -16.28 -17.87
N ASP A 3 -7.12 -17.48 -18.41
CA ASP A 3 -8.33 -18.32 -18.45
C ASP A 3 -8.77 -18.89 -17.09
N ASN A 4 -8.09 -18.54 -15.99
CA ASN A 4 -8.34 -19.13 -14.68
C ASN A 4 -8.69 -18.11 -13.56
N LEU A 5 -8.78 -16.80 -13.82
CA LEU A 5 -9.22 -15.84 -12.81
C LEU A 5 -10.74 -15.64 -12.89
N ASP A 6 -11.41 -15.76 -11.75
CA ASP A 6 -12.78 -15.32 -11.62
C ASP A 6 -12.84 -13.79 -11.53
N MET A 7 -13.31 -13.15 -12.59
CA MET A 7 -13.37 -11.69 -12.68
C MET A 7 -14.39 -11.06 -11.72
N ASN A 8 -15.30 -11.85 -11.13
CA ASN A 8 -16.22 -11.37 -10.11
C ASN A 8 -15.62 -11.40 -8.69
N ARG A 9 -14.44 -12.02 -8.53
CA ARG A 9 -13.73 -12.18 -7.25
C ARG A 9 -12.33 -11.57 -7.28
N ILE A 10 -12.15 -10.49 -8.02
CA ILE A 10 -10.91 -9.71 -7.98
C ILE A 10 -10.88 -8.90 -6.68
N PRO A 11 -9.77 -8.90 -5.93
CA PRO A 11 -9.65 -8.06 -4.73
C PRO A 11 -9.89 -6.58 -5.06
N GLU A 12 -10.73 -5.92 -4.29
CA GLU A 12 -10.96 -4.48 -4.45
C GLU A 12 -9.70 -3.68 -4.11
N HIS A 13 -8.97 -4.10 -3.07
CA HIS A 13 -7.75 -3.46 -2.61
C HIS A 13 -6.59 -4.47 -2.50
N ILE A 14 -5.50 -4.20 -3.23
CA ILE A 14 -4.24 -4.95 -3.17
C ILE A 14 -3.16 -4.06 -2.54
N ALA A 15 -2.48 -4.57 -1.51
CA ALA A 15 -1.29 -3.94 -0.92
C ALA A 15 -0.03 -4.72 -1.32
N ILE A 16 1.07 -4.02 -1.66
CA ILE A 16 2.31 -4.67 -2.12
C ILE A 16 3.52 -4.15 -1.34
N ILE A 17 4.30 -5.09 -0.78
CA ILE A 17 5.65 -4.83 -0.27
C ILE A 17 6.62 -5.17 -1.39
N MET A 18 7.19 -4.15 -2.03
CA MET A 18 8.07 -4.21 -3.18
C MET A 18 9.52 -4.54 -2.76
N ASP A 19 9.76 -5.78 -2.33
CA ASP A 19 11.07 -6.20 -1.83
C ASP A 19 11.93 -6.87 -2.91
N GLY A 20 13.25 -6.82 -2.72
CA GLY A 20 14.24 -7.47 -3.56
C GLY A 20 14.99 -6.55 -4.53
N ASN A 21 14.64 -5.27 -4.66
CA ASN A 21 15.28 -4.33 -5.60
C ASN A 21 16.82 -4.32 -5.48
N GLY A 22 17.32 -4.13 -4.25
CA GLY A 22 18.76 -4.08 -4.01
C GLY A 22 19.47 -5.42 -4.28
N ARG A 23 18.87 -6.55 -3.89
CA ARG A 23 19.40 -7.90 -4.15
C ARG A 23 19.46 -8.19 -5.65
N TRP A 24 18.39 -7.88 -6.35
CA TRP A 24 18.31 -8.00 -7.80
C TRP A 24 19.44 -7.25 -8.53
N ALA A 25 19.74 -6.03 -8.13
CA ALA A 25 20.83 -5.24 -8.68
C ALA A 25 22.20 -5.86 -8.35
N THR A 26 22.42 -6.26 -7.09
CA THR A 26 23.68 -6.84 -6.63
C THR A 26 24.01 -8.15 -7.36
N GLU A 27 23.03 -9.03 -7.59
CA GLU A 27 23.22 -10.27 -8.38
C GLU A 27 23.64 -10.00 -9.84
N ARG A 28 23.36 -8.81 -10.34
CA ARG A 28 23.73 -8.34 -11.70
C ARG A 28 24.99 -7.45 -11.71
N GLY A 29 25.71 -7.39 -10.58
CA GLY A 29 26.91 -6.57 -10.43
C GLY A 29 26.64 -5.06 -10.53
N LYS A 30 25.42 -4.63 -10.17
CA LYS A 30 24.98 -3.23 -10.20
C LYS A 30 24.81 -2.69 -8.78
N GLU A 31 24.84 -1.36 -8.66
CA GLU A 31 24.51 -0.68 -7.41
C GLU A 31 23.02 -0.87 -7.05
N ARG A 32 22.72 -0.84 -5.75
CA ARG A 32 21.37 -1.04 -5.23
C ARG A 32 20.34 -0.07 -5.82
N SER A 33 20.75 1.18 -6.06
CA SER A 33 19.93 2.24 -6.69
C SER A 33 19.41 1.85 -8.08
N TYR A 34 20.20 1.11 -8.86
CA TYR A 34 19.80 0.60 -10.16
C TYR A 34 18.58 -0.35 -10.08
N GLY A 35 18.52 -1.17 -9.03
CA GLY A 35 17.36 -2.05 -8.80
C GLY A 35 16.10 -1.28 -8.48
N HIS A 36 16.21 -0.21 -7.71
CA HIS A 36 15.07 0.68 -7.42
C HIS A 36 14.56 1.39 -8.67
N GLN A 37 15.48 1.83 -9.55
CA GLN A 37 15.10 2.41 -10.84
C GLN A 37 14.37 1.38 -11.73
N ALA A 38 14.86 0.16 -11.83
CA ALA A 38 14.18 -0.93 -12.55
C ALA A 38 12.80 -1.25 -11.96
N GLY A 39 12.66 -1.15 -10.64
CA GLY A 39 11.39 -1.35 -9.94
C GLY A 39 10.29 -0.35 -10.31
N VAL A 40 10.64 0.85 -10.80
CA VAL A 40 9.65 1.84 -11.27
C VAL A 40 8.89 1.32 -12.50
N ASP A 41 9.56 0.66 -13.43
CA ASP A 41 8.90 0.10 -14.61
C ASP A 41 7.93 -1.02 -14.23
N THR A 42 8.28 -1.79 -13.19
CA THR A 42 7.38 -2.79 -12.60
C THR A 42 6.15 -2.13 -11.97
N VAL A 43 6.30 -1.01 -11.25
CA VAL A 43 5.14 -0.25 -10.73
C VAL A 43 4.20 0.13 -11.86
N ARG A 44 4.70 0.68 -12.96
CA ARG A 44 3.90 1.09 -14.13
C ARG A 44 3.13 -0.09 -14.74
N ARG A 45 3.82 -1.21 -14.94
CA ARG A 45 3.26 -2.44 -15.51
C ARG A 45 2.16 -3.03 -14.61
N ILE A 46 2.44 -3.22 -13.33
CA ILE A 46 1.49 -3.78 -12.36
C ILE A 46 0.29 -2.84 -12.14
N THR A 47 0.51 -1.53 -12.13
CA THR A 47 -0.57 -0.54 -12.08
C THR A 47 -1.53 -0.70 -13.26
N SER A 48 -1.00 -0.78 -14.48
CA SER A 48 -1.81 -0.97 -15.69
C SER A 48 -2.60 -2.28 -15.64
N GLU A 49 -1.99 -3.34 -15.14
CA GLU A 49 -2.66 -4.64 -15.00
C GLU A 49 -3.74 -4.63 -13.91
N CYS A 50 -3.50 -3.99 -12.76
CA CYS A 50 -4.51 -3.80 -11.72
C CYS A 50 -5.75 -3.06 -12.26
N ILE A 51 -5.55 -2.00 -13.04
CA ILE A 51 -6.65 -1.26 -13.69
C ILE A 51 -7.43 -2.18 -14.63
N ARG A 52 -6.74 -2.94 -15.47
CA ARG A 52 -7.35 -3.89 -16.42
C ARG A 52 -8.19 -4.97 -15.71
N LEU A 53 -7.76 -5.40 -14.53
CA LEU A 53 -8.46 -6.38 -13.70
C LEU A 53 -9.61 -5.77 -12.90
N GLY A 54 -9.73 -4.45 -12.82
CA GLY A 54 -10.78 -3.76 -12.08
C GLY A 54 -10.47 -3.52 -10.59
N VAL A 55 -9.22 -3.69 -10.17
CA VAL A 55 -8.76 -3.32 -8.81
C VAL A 55 -9.04 -1.84 -8.58
N LYS A 56 -9.58 -1.48 -7.42
CA LYS A 56 -9.95 -0.09 -7.09
C LYS A 56 -8.87 0.64 -6.31
N TYR A 57 -8.12 -0.08 -5.48
CA TYR A 57 -7.05 0.47 -4.66
C TYR A 57 -5.78 -0.38 -4.79
N LEU A 58 -4.65 0.28 -5.04
CA LEU A 58 -3.33 -0.33 -5.07
C LEU A 58 -2.43 0.43 -4.11
N THR A 59 -2.06 -0.17 -2.97
CA THR A 59 -1.17 0.46 -2.00
C THR A 59 0.24 -0.13 -2.09
N LEU A 60 1.23 0.74 -2.30
CA LEU A 60 2.63 0.37 -2.52
C LEU A 60 3.52 0.83 -1.36
N TYR A 61 4.24 -0.12 -0.71
CA TYR A 61 5.20 0.19 0.34
C TYR A 61 6.52 0.63 -0.25
N THR A 62 6.72 1.94 -0.35
CA THR A 62 7.86 2.53 -1.07
C THR A 62 9.03 2.88 -0.16
N PHE A 63 8.75 3.51 0.99
CA PHE A 63 9.78 3.94 1.94
C PHE A 63 9.25 3.91 3.37
N SER A 64 9.84 3.06 4.21
CA SER A 64 9.43 2.95 5.61
C SER A 64 10.11 3.98 6.52
N THR A 65 9.54 4.21 7.71
CA THR A 65 10.20 5.05 8.73
C THR A 65 11.57 4.50 9.15
N GLU A 66 11.77 3.19 9.10
CA GLU A 66 13.03 2.53 9.40
C GLU A 66 14.10 2.78 8.31
N ASN A 67 13.68 3.06 7.07
CA ASN A 67 14.60 3.31 5.95
C ASN A 67 15.39 4.62 6.11
N TRP A 68 14.93 5.55 6.98
CA TRP A 68 15.72 6.72 7.36
C TRP A 68 17.07 6.39 8.01
N ASN A 69 17.25 5.16 8.52
CA ASN A 69 18.52 4.68 9.09
C ASN A 69 19.50 4.16 8.03
N ARG A 70 19.13 4.18 6.75
CA ARG A 70 20.04 3.83 5.64
C ARG A 70 21.10 4.90 5.43
N PRO A 71 22.21 4.60 4.70
CA PRO A 71 23.18 5.61 4.30
C PRO A 71 22.52 6.80 3.63
N ALA A 72 23.01 8.01 3.93
CA ALA A 72 22.39 9.25 3.49
C ALA A 72 22.33 9.39 1.97
N ASP A 73 23.32 8.89 1.26
CA ASP A 73 23.38 8.83 -0.20
C ASP A 73 22.31 7.91 -0.79
N GLU A 74 22.05 6.74 -0.18
CA GLU A 74 20.95 5.85 -0.58
C GLU A 74 19.58 6.54 -0.35
N VAL A 75 19.39 7.19 0.80
CA VAL A 75 18.15 7.94 1.09
C VAL A 75 17.95 9.08 0.09
N ALA A 76 18.99 9.85 -0.20
CA ALA A 76 18.92 10.93 -1.19
C ALA A 76 18.57 10.42 -2.59
N ALA A 77 19.18 9.30 -3.02
CA ALA A 77 18.87 8.67 -4.30
C ALA A 77 17.41 8.19 -4.37
N LEU A 78 16.88 7.61 -3.29
CA LEU A 78 15.47 7.20 -3.22
C LEU A 78 14.50 8.39 -3.27
N MET A 79 14.81 9.48 -2.58
CA MET A 79 13.99 10.71 -2.66
C MET A 79 14.03 11.32 -4.08
N GLY A 80 15.19 11.31 -4.73
CA GLY A 80 15.33 11.71 -6.14
C GLY A 80 14.50 10.83 -7.07
N LEU A 81 14.47 9.52 -6.83
CA LEU A 81 13.67 8.58 -7.60
C LEU A 81 12.16 8.83 -7.42
N VAL A 82 11.70 9.13 -6.21
CA VAL A 82 10.31 9.53 -5.96
C VAL A 82 9.95 10.73 -6.83
N LEU A 83 10.77 11.80 -6.81
CA LEU A 83 10.53 13.00 -7.61
C LEU A 83 10.42 12.71 -9.11
N THR A 84 11.31 11.88 -9.65
CA THR A 84 11.34 11.57 -11.09
C THR A 84 10.29 10.55 -11.52
N SER A 85 9.73 9.77 -10.57
CA SER A 85 8.71 8.76 -10.86
C SER A 85 7.28 9.33 -10.85
N LEU A 86 7.08 10.53 -10.28
CA LEU A 86 5.80 11.23 -10.22
C LEU A 86 5.54 12.00 -11.52
N GLU A 87 5.43 11.26 -12.61
CA GLU A 87 5.07 11.80 -13.93
C GLU A 87 3.55 11.87 -14.04
N ASP A 88 2.98 13.06 -13.94
CA ASP A 88 1.53 13.30 -13.99
C ASP A 88 0.87 12.70 -15.24
N GLU A 89 1.58 12.71 -16.37
CA GLU A 89 1.07 12.18 -17.65
C GLU A 89 0.66 10.70 -17.55
N ILE A 90 1.44 9.89 -16.81
CA ILE A 90 1.15 8.46 -16.63
C ILE A 90 -0.15 8.27 -15.85
N PHE A 91 -0.34 9.03 -14.77
CA PHE A 91 -1.56 8.97 -13.96
C PHE A 91 -2.76 9.48 -14.73
N MET A 92 -2.63 10.59 -15.46
CA MET A 92 -3.72 11.17 -16.25
C MET A 92 -4.12 10.26 -17.42
N LYS A 93 -3.15 9.67 -18.14
CA LYS A 93 -3.42 8.76 -19.26
C LYS A 93 -4.20 7.51 -18.82
N ASN A 94 -3.91 7.00 -17.63
CA ASN A 94 -4.55 5.80 -17.10
C ASN A 94 -5.72 6.09 -16.16
N ASN A 95 -6.11 7.36 -16.01
CA ASN A 95 -7.19 7.81 -15.12
C ASN A 95 -6.99 7.33 -13.65
N VAL A 96 -5.73 7.36 -13.17
CA VAL A 96 -5.34 6.93 -11.82
C VAL A 96 -5.33 8.12 -10.88
N ARG A 97 -6.05 8.03 -9.76
CA ARG A 97 -5.94 8.96 -8.64
C ARG A 97 -4.73 8.60 -7.80
N PHE A 98 -3.82 9.56 -7.61
CA PHE A 98 -2.65 9.39 -6.75
C PHE A 98 -2.94 9.88 -5.33
N ARG A 99 -2.54 9.09 -4.34
CA ARG A 99 -2.59 9.44 -2.92
C ARG A 99 -1.30 9.00 -2.24
N VAL A 100 -0.98 9.65 -1.14
CA VAL A 100 0.18 9.30 -0.32
C VAL A 100 -0.20 9.23 1.15
N ILE A 101 0.36 8.24 1.87
CA ILE A 101 0.21 8.08 3.32
C ILE A 101 1.60 8.02 3.97
N GLY A 102 1.72 8.54 5.21
CA GLY A 102 2.93 8.51 6.01
C GLY A 102 3.31 9.86 6.61
N ASP A 103 4.47 9.91 7.27
CA ASP A 103 5.01 11.13 7.89
C ASP A 103 5.67 12.04 6.83
N LEU A 104 4.84 12.73 6.06
CA LEU A 104 5.29 13.57 4.95
C LEU A 104 6.12 14.76 5.43
N LYS A 105 5.96 15.20 6.69
CA LYS A 105 6.72 16.33 7.27
C LYS A 105 8.21 16.02 7.39
N ARG A 106 8.60 14.74 7.40
CA ARG A 106 10.01 14.33 7.40
C ARG A 106 10.67 14.38 6.03
N LEU A 107 9.88 14.46 4.97
CA LEU A 107 10.38 14.49 3.60
C LEU A 107 10.99 15.87 3.28
N PRO A 108 11.97 15.97 2.36
CA PRO A 108 12.41 17.26 1.83
C PRO A 108 11.24 18.05 1.25
N GLN A 109 11.25 19.37 1.42
CA GLN A 109 10.14 20.25 1.00
C GLN A 109 9.79 20.06 -0.48
N GLN A 110 10.79 19.96 -1.34
CA GLN A 110 10.59 19.72 -2.77
C GLN A 110 9.80 18.42 -3.07
N VAL A 111 10.02 17.37 -2.28
CA VAL A 111 9.24 16.11 -2.40
C VAL A 111 7.81 16.34 -1.94
N GLN A 112 7.60 17.02 -0.80
CA GLN A 112 6.27 17.34 -0.29
C GLN A 112 5.46 18.14 -1.33
N ASP A 113 6.06 19.17 -1.92
CA ASP A 113 5.42 20.03 -2.93
C ASP A 113 5.01 19.22 -4.17
N LYS A 114 5.90 18.35 -4.68
CA LYS A 114 5.60 17.51 -5.85
C LYS A 114 4.52 16.48 -5.57
N LEU A 115 4.51 15.87 -4.38
CA LEU A 115 3.45 14.95 -3.97
C LEU A 115 2.09 15.66 -3.92
N GLN A 116 2.04 16.87 -3.35
CA GLN A 116 0.80 17.65 -3.29
C GLN A 116 0.32 18.05 -4.69
N GLU A 117 1.20 18.55 -5.54
CA GLU A 117 0.90 18.88 -6.94
C GLU A 117 0.28 17.67 -7.66
N THR A 118 0.89 16.49 -7.55
CA THR A 118 0.41 15.27 -8.22
C THR A 118 -0.94 14.82 -7.66
N MET A 119 -1.15 14.90 -6.34
CA MET A 119 -2.46 14.61 -5.73
C MET A 119 -3.55 15.55 -6.25
N ASP A 120 -3.26 16.84 -6.38
CA ASP A 120 -4.22 17.84 -6.84
C ASP A 120 -4.57 17.65 -8.32
N HIS A 121 -3.58 17.39 -9.17
CA HIS A 121 -3.77 17.14 -10.59
C HIS A 121 -4.61 15.89 -10.86
N THR A 122 -4.41 14.84 -10.07
CA THR A 122 -5.08 13.54 -10.27
C THR A 122 -6.37 13.39 -9.45
N ALA A 123 -6.79 14.40 -8.71
CA ALA A 123 -7.91 14.34 -7.74
C ALA A 123 -9.24 13.87 -8.36
N LYS A 124 -9.45 14.12 -9.64
CA LYS A 124 -10.68 13.78 -10.37
C LYS A 124 -10.63 12.42 -11.06
N ASN A 125 -9.47 11.77 -11.07
CA ASN A 125 -9.30 10.45 -11.67
C ASN A 125 -10.03 9.39 -10.82
N ASP A 126 -10.60 8.37 -11.46
CA ASP A 126 -11.51 7.43 -10.81
C ASP A 126 -11.39 5.96 -11.28
N ALA A 127 -10.51 5.64 -12.23
CA ALA A 127 -10.32 4.24 -12.64
C ALA A 127 -9.75 3.38 -11.50
N MET A 128 -8.75 3.90 -10.80
CA MET A 128 -8.11 3.27 -9.64
C MET A 128 -7.47 4.35 -8.76
N THR A 129 -7.40 4.13 -7.47
CA THR A 129 -6.59 4.94 -6.55
C THR A 129 -5.28 4.21 -6.26
N MET A 130 -4.14 4.80 -6.69
CA MET A 130 -2.82 4.36 -6.26
C MET A 130 -2.42 5.09 -4.99
N VAL A 131 -2.05 4.34 -3.97
CA VAL A 131 -1.61 4.87 -2.68
C VAL A 131 -0.14 4.52 -2.46
N VAL A 132 0.71 5.52 -2.27
CA VAL A 132 2.12 5.32 -1.97
C VAL A 132 2.36 5.53 -0.49
N ALA A 133 2.81 4.49 0.22
CA ALA A 133 3.24 4.58 1.61
C ALA A 133 4.71 5.06 1.65
N LEU A 134 4.90 6.33 2.01
CA LEU A 134 6.18 7.03 1.97
C LEU A 134 6.50 7.63 3.35
N SER A 135 7.69 7.34 3.90
CA SER A 135 8.00 7.64 5.32
C SER A 135 6.94 7.08 6.27
N TYR A 136 6.42 5.90 5.94
CA TYR A 136 5.31 5.25 6.60
C TYR A 136 5.77 4.07 7.48
N SER A 137 5.10 3.87 8.59
CA SER A 137 5.04 2.59 9.30
C SER A 137 3.77 2.51 10.14
N SER A 138 3.23 1.32 10.31
CA SER A 138 1.94 1.15 10.97
C SER A 138 1.98 1.54 12.45
N ARG A 139 3.07 1.25 13.17
CA ARG A 139 3.22 1.70 14.58
C ARG A 139 3.22 3.22 14.70
N TRP A 140 3.85 3.93 13.77
CA TRP A 140 3.78 5.39 13.68
C TRP A 140 2.34 5.85 13.42
N GLU A 141 1.66 5.24 12.45
CA GLU A 141 0.28 5.58 12.10
C GLU A 141 -0.68 5.40 13.27
N ILE A 142 -0.63 4.25 13.96
CA ILE A 142 -1.45 3.96 15.16
C ILE A 142 -1.22 5.03 16.24
N LEU A 143 0.05 5.36 16.53
CA LEU A 143 0.38 6.41 17.51
C LEU A 143 -0.09 7.78 17.04
N ASN A 144 -0.03 8.08 15.73
CA ASN A 144 -0.49 9.34 15.18
C ASN A 144 -2.03 9.45 15.24
N ALA A 145 -2.76 8.39 14.93
CA ALA A 145 -4.21 8.32 15.08
C ALA A 145 -4.61 8.53 16.55
N THR A 146 -3.96 7.84 17.48
CA THR A 146 -4.17 8.03 18.91
C THR A 146 -3.95 9.48 19.36
N LYS A 147 -2.88 10.13 18.87
CA LYS A 147 -2.62 11.55 19.18
C LYS A 147 -3.73 12.46 18.64
N LYS A 148 -4.25 12.20 17.44
CA LYS A 148 -5.38 12.96 16.88
C LYS A 148 -6.61 12.84 17.79
N MET A 149 -6.98 11.62 18.20
CA MET A 149 -8.11 11.39 19.11
C MET A 149 -7.94 12.07 20.48
N VAL A 150 -6.75 11.96 21.07
CA VAL A 150 -6.46 12.63 22.37
C VAL A 150 -6.56 14.15 22.22
N LYS A 151 -6.04 14.70 21.14
CA LYS A 151 -6.13 16.15 20.87
C LYS A 151 -7.59 16.60 20.75
N GLU A 152 -8.42 15.90 19.99
CA GLU A 152 -9.85 16.20 19.85
C GLU A 152 -10.59 16.11 21.19
N ALA A 153 -10.28 15.10 22.01
CA ALA A 153 -10.86 14.96 23.35
C ALA A 153 -10.51 16.15 24.26
N LEU A 154 -9.26 16.60 24.24
CA LEU A 154 -8.80 17.76 25.03
C LEU A 154 -9.43 19.06 24.54
N GLU A 155 -9.50 19.27 23.22
CA GLU A 155 -10.10 20.48 22.61
C GLU A 155 -11.60 20.57 22.85
N SER A 156 -12.30 19.42 22.92
CA SER A 156 -13.74 19.35 23.24
C SER A 156 -14.06 19.39 24.74
N GLY A 157 -13.07 19.31 25.62
CA GLY A 157 -13.26 19.22 27.07
C GLY A 157 -14.02 17.95 27.51
N SER A 158 -13.87 16.86 26.77
CA SER A 158 -14.58 15.59 27.01
C SER A 158 -14.21 14.97 28.37
N THR A 159 -15.21 14.41 29.08
CA THR A 159 -14.98 13.59 30.27
C THR A 159 -14.41 12.22 29.90
N TYR A 160 -13.93 11.47 30.92
CA TYR A 160 -13.42 10.12 30.70
C TYR A 160 -14.46 9.21 30.06
N GLU A 161 -15.71 9.23 30.56
CA GLU A 161 -16.82 8.43 30.07
C GLU A 161 -17.11 8.74 28.59
N GLN A 162 -17.08 10.02 28.21
CA GLN A 162 -17.28 10.45 26.83
C GLN A 162 -16.14 10.00 25.90
N ILE A 163 -14.91 9.92 26.43
CA ILE A 163 -13.74 9.41 25.67
C ILE A 163 -13.88 7.88 25.52
N GLU A 164 -14.25 7.17 26.60
CA GLU A 164 -14.44 5.71 26.58
C GLU A 164 -15.51 5.30 25.56
N ASP A 165 -16.64 5.98 25.52
CA ASP A 165 -17.72 5.76 24.55
C ASP A 165 -17.27 5.98 23.09
N LYS A 166 -16.32 6.88 22.85
CA LYS A 166 -15.75 7.18 21.53
C LYS A 166 -14.59 6.27 21.12
N LEU A 167 -14.01 5.53 22.06
CA LEU A 167 -12.90 4.60 21.80
C LEU A 167 -13.45 3.29 21.19
N THR A 168 -13.89 3.35 19.95
CA THR A 168 -14.35 2.21 19.16
C THR A 168 -13.42 2.01 17.96
N GLU A 169 -13.39 0.79 17.41
CA GLU A 169 -12.62 0.48 16.20
C GLU A 169 -13.00 1.43 15.05
N GLU A 170 -14.31 1.58 14.78
CA GLU A 170 -14.85 2.46 13.76
C GLU A 170 -14.38 3.92 13.90
N ASN A 171 -14.36 4.45 15.12
CA ASN A 171 -13.92 5.82 15.34
C ASN A 171 -12.39 5.95 15.24
N PHE A 172 -11.64 4.93 15.68
CA PHE A 172 -10.18 4.90 15.54
C PHE A 172 -9.77 4.89 14.06
N GLU A 173 -10.44 4.09 13.22
CA GLU A 173 -10.20 4.00 11.77
C GLU A 173 -10.34 5.32 11.05
N LYS A 174 -11.28 6.18 11.47
CA LYS A 174 -11.45 7.55 10.93
C LYS A 174 -10.22 8.44 11.14
N HIS A 175 -9.35 8.10 12.09
CA HIS A 175 -8.11 8.85 12.40
C HIS A 175 -6.86 8.28 11.73
N LEU A 176 -6.95 7.08 11.13
CA LEU A 176 -5.87 6.50 10.35
C LEU A 176 -5.62 7.28 9.05
N GLU A 177 -4.41 7.20 8.54
CA GLU A 177 -4.05 7.79 7.24
C GLU A 177 -4.79 7.10 6.08
N THR A 178 -5.28 5.89 6.32
CA THR A 178 -6.00 5.03 5.36
C THR A 178 -7.52 5.19 5.39
N SER A 179 -8.06 6.09 6.20
CA SER A 179 -9.52 6.27 6.42
C SER A 179 -10.36 6.54 5.17
N PHE A 180 -9.73 6.85 4.04
CA PHE A 180 -10.39 7.14 2.76
C PHE A 180 -10.54 5.93 1.83
N MET A 181 -10.08 4.77 2.24
CA MET A 181 -10.07 3.53 1.44
C MET A 181 -10.41 2.31 2.31
N PRO A 182 -10.93 1.22 1.72
CA PRO A 182 -11.15 -0.03 2.44
C PRO A 182 -9.83 -0.70 2.80
N ASP A 183 -9.87 -1.61 3.76
CA ASP A 183 -8.72 -2.46 4.10
C ASP A 183 -8.32 -3.35 2.93
N PRO A 184 -7.02 -3.67 2.77
CA PRO A 184 -6.58 -4.54 1.70
C PRO A 184 -7.09 -5.98 1.91
N GLU A 185 -7.64 -6.57 0.86
CA GLU A 185 -8.05 -7.96 0.86
C GLU A 185 -6.89 -8.91 0.59
N LEU A 186 -5.90 -8.44 -0.16
CA LEU A 186 -4.69 -9.18 -0.52
C LEU A 186 -3.44 -8.33 -0.27
N LEU A 187 -2.51 -8.86 0.53
CA LEU A 187 -1.17 -8.31 0.68
C LEU A 187 -0.17 -9.23 -0.01
N ILE A 188 0.60 -8.67 -0.94
CA ILE A 188 1.67 -9.37 -1.67
C ILE A 188 3.02 -8.88 -1.16
N ARG A 189 3.95 -9.80 -0.88
CA ARG A 189 5.36 -9.46 -0.66
C ARG A 189 6.24 -10.25 -1.61
N THR A 190 7.08 -9.52 -2.35
CA THR A 190 8.10 -10.07 -3.25
C THR A 190 9.42 -10.30 -2.52
N GLY A 191 10.36 -11.02 -3.13
CA GLY A 191 11.74 -11.14 -2.67
C GLY A 191 12.00 -12.19 -1.59
N GLY A 192 11.08 -13.14 -1.36
CA GLY A 192 11.33 -14.34 -0.55
C GLY A 192 11.28 -14.16 0.98
N GLU A 193 10.95 -12.98 1.48
CA GLU A 193 10.88 -12.71 2.91
C GLU A 193 9.45 -12.90 3.46
N LEU A 194 9.30 -13.57 4.61
CA LEU A 194 8.01 -13.97 5.19
C LEU A 194 7.53 -13.06 6.33
N ARG A 195 7.87 -11.79 6.32
CA ARG A 195 7.46 -10.79 7.31
C ARG A 195 6.75 -9.62 6.65
N ILE A 196 5.93 -8.88 7.42
CA ILE A 196 5.17 -7.72 6.92
C ILE A 196 5.83 -6.38 7.21
N SER A 197 6.96 -6.36 7.91
CA SER A 197 7.85 -5.21 8.11
C SER A 197 7.14 -3.92 8.56
N ASN A 198 6.27 -4.02 9.57
CA ASN A 198 5.56 -2.87 10.14
C ASN A 198 4.67 -2.11 9.12
N TYR A 199 4.11 -2.86 8.15
CA TYR A 199 3.25 -2.32 7.11
C TYR A 199 1.79 -2.65 7.37
N LEU A 200 0.92 -1.65 7.41
CA LEU A 200 -0.54 -1.73 7.51
C LEU A 200 -1.06 -2.71 8.59
N LEU A 201 -0.45 -2.77 9.80
CA LEU A 201 -0.76 -3.77 10.84
C LEU A 201 -2.24 -3.80 11.21
N TRP A 202 -2.89 -2.64 11.31
CA TRP A 202 -4.30 -2.55 11.62
C TRP A 202 -5.14 -3.08 10.46
N GLN A 203 -4.86 -2.61 9.26
CA GLN A 203 -5.66 -2.84 8.07
C GLN A 203 -5.56 -4.27 7.53
N ILE A 204 -4.44 -4.97 7.77
CA ILE A 204 -4.23 -6.34 7.26
C ILE A 204 -4.71 -7.44 8.21
N ALA A 205 -5.45 -7.09 9.26
CA ALA A 205 -5.90 -8.06 10.27
C ALA A 205 -6.64 -9.26 9.68
N TYR A 206 -7.36 -9.06 8.56
CA TYR A 206 -8.10 -10.09 7.85
C TYR A 206 -7.69 -10.24 6.37
N SER A 207 -6.56 -9.65 5.98
CA SER A 207 -6.03 -9.78 4.61
C SER A 207 -5.48 -11.18 4.35
N GLU A 208 -5.65 -11.66 3.13
CA GLU A 208 -4.90 -12.80 2.63
C GLU A 208 -3.46 -12.40 2.33
N LEU A 209 -2.50 -13.19 2.79
CA LEU A 209 -1.08 -12.93 2.60
C LEU A 209 -0.51 -13.84 1.51
N TYR A 210 0.17 -13.25 0.54
CA TYR A 210 0.88 -13.94 -0.52
C TYR A 210 2.35 -13.52 -0.54
N PHE A 211 3.24 -14.51 -0.39
CA PHE A 211 4.69 -14.31 -0.43
C PHE A 211 5.26 -15.04 -1.64
N CYS A 212 6.18 -14.39 -2.38
CA CYS A 212 6.87 -15.02 -3.51
C CYS A 212 8.36 -14.70 -3.49
N ASP A 213 9.16 -15.59 -4.08
CA ASP A 213 10.61 -15.46 -4.16
C ASP A 213 11.06 -14.45 -5.24
N THR A 214 10.19 -14.16 -6.22
CA THR A 214 10.47 -13.23 -7.30
C THR A 214 10.84 -11.85 -6.74
N PHE A 215 11.98 -11.31 -7.12
CA PHE A 215 12.36 -9.93 -6.78
C PHE A 215 11.46 -8.91 -7.49
N TRP A 216 11.18 -7.78 -6.84
CA TRP A 216 10.26 -6.79 -7.40
C TRP A 216 10.53 -6.37 -8.85
N PRO A 217 11.79 -6.10 -9.30
CA PRO A 217 12.01 -5.75 -10.70
C PRO A 217 11.61 -6.81 -11.72
N ASP A 218 11.64 -8.09 -11.33
CA ASP A 218 11.26 -9.21 -12.20
C ASP A 218 9.79 -9.64 -12.03
N PHE A 219 9.08 -9.10 -11.01
CA PHE A 219 7.65 -9.39 -10.77
C PHE A 219 6.80 -8.89 -11.94
N ASN A 220 5.95 -9.73 -12.47
CA ASN A 220 5.19 -9.44 -13.68
C ASN A 220 3.69 -9.75 -13.54
N GLU A 221 2.93 -9.57 -14.61
CA GLU A 221 1.49 -9.76 -14.66
C GLU A 221 1.10 -11.22 -14.31
N GLU A 222 1.88 -12.21 -14.75
CA GLU A 222 1.62 -13.62 -14.42
C GLU A 222 1.79 -13.89 -12.92
N ASP A 223 2.76 -13.25 -12.27
CA ASP A 223 2.98 -13.37 -10.83
C ASP A 223 1.85 -12.69 -10.04
N LEU A 224 1.35 -11.55 -10.52
CA LEU A 224 0.15 -10.91 -9.97
C LEU A 224 -1.08 -11.83 -10.10
N HIS A 225 -1.26 -12.45 -11.27
CA HIS A 225 -2.37 -13.40 -11.49
C HIS A 225 -2.27 -14.61 -10.57
N LYS A 226 -1.08 -15.15 -10.32
CA LYS A 226 -0.88 -16.25 -9.35
C LYS A 226 -1.26 -15.82 -7.93
N ALA A 227 -0.92 -14.60 -7.53
CA ALA A 227 -1.30 -14.06 -6.22
C ALA A 227 -2.82 -13.92 -6.09
N ILE A 228 -3.48 -13.38 -7.11
CA ILE A 228 -4.95 -13.24 -7.15
C ILE A 228 -5.62 -14.62 -7.19
N ALA A 229 -5.14 -15.57 -7.99
CA ALA A 229 -5.66 -16.94 -8.01
C ALA A 229 -5.52 -17.63 -6.65
N SER A 230 -4.38 -17.41 -5.95
CA SER A 230 -4.20 -17.90 -4.58
C SER A 230 -5.23 -17.31 -3.62
N TYR A 231 -5.51 -16.01 -3.72
CA TYR A 231 -6.57 -15.33 -2.96
C TYR A 231 -7.95 -15.94 -3.26
N GLN A 232 -8.30 -16.12 -4.52
CA GLN A 232 -9.60 -16.67 -4.96
C GLN A 232 -9.82 -18.12 -4.51
N ASN A 233 -8.75 -18.90 -4.36
CA ASN A 233 -8.82 -20.28 -3.88
C ASN A 233 -8.97 -20.41 -2.36
N ARG A 234 -8.89 -19.29 -1.61
CA ARG A 234 -9.07 -19.29 -0.16
C ARG A 234 -10.51 -18.90 0.20
N GLN A 235 -11.04 -19.54 1.23
CA GLN A 235 -12.34 -19.23 1.79
C GLN A 235 -12.16 -18.24 2.95
N ARG A 236 -12.63 -17.02 2.80
CA ARG A 236 -12.57 -15.98 3.85
C ARG A 236 -13.70 -16.22 4.85
N ARG A 237 -13.36 -16.62 6.06
CA ARG A 237 -14.36 -17.01 7.07
C ARG A 237 -14.69 -15.91 8.09
N PHE A 238 -13.86 -14.90 8.25
CA PHE A 238 -14.03 -13.82 9.24
C PHE A 238 -14.47 -14.31 10.63
N GLY A 239 -13.86 -15.43 11.10
CA GLY A 239 -14.22 -16.07 12.36
C GLY A 239 -15.47 -16.95 12.33
N LYS A 240 -16.16 -17.07 11.18
CA LYS A 240 -17.34 -17.95 11.00
C LYS A 240 -16.92 -19.40 10.69
N THR A 241 -17.85 -20.33 10.92
CA THR A 241 -17.69 -21.72 10.48
C THR A 241 -17.97 -21.88 8.99
N GLU A 242 -17.49 -22.95 8.37
CA GLU A 242 -17.76 -23.28 6.96
C GLU A 242 -19.27 -23.27 6.62
N ALA A 243 -20.09 -23.89 7.48
CA ALA A 243 -21.54 -23.96 7.31
C ALA A 243 -22.21 -22.57 7.31
N GLN A 244 -21.72 -21.64 8.13
CA GLN A 244 -22.25 -20.26 8.20
C GLN A 244 -21.90 -19.44 6.94
N VAL A 245 -20.74 -19.66 6.34
CA VAL A 245 -20.35 -19.01 5.08
C VAL A 245 -21.18 -19.55 3.91
N GLU A 246 -21.38 -20.86 3.83
CA GLU A 246 -22.19 -21.48 2.78
C GLU A 246 -23.69 -21.10 2.85
N GLU A 247 -24.22 -20.73 4.02
CA GLU A 247 -25.59 -20.23 4.17
C GLU A 247 -25.77 -18.79 3.68
N GLU A 248 -24.73 -17.96 3.75
CA GLU A 248 -24.78 -16.55 3.30
C GLU A 248 -24.55 -16.42 1.78
N GLU A 249 -23.91 -17.41 1.14
CA GLU A 249 -23.68 -17.44 -0.32
C GLU A 249 -24.89 -18.01 -1.11
N LYS A 250 -25.95 -18.43 -0.42
CA LYS A 250 -27.20 -18.95 -1.03
C LYS A 250 -28.32 -17.92 -1.06
#